data_81371041b79c7372ca2a243deb584a80
#
_entry.id   81371041b79c7372ca2a243deb584a80
#
_cell.length_a   1.000
_cell.length_b   1.000
_cell.length_c   1.000
_cell.angle_alpha   90.00
_cell.angle_beta   90.00
_cell.angle_gamma   90.00
#
_symmetry.space_group_name_H-M   'P 1'
#
loop_
_entity.id
_entity.type
_entity.pdbx_description
1 polymer ?
#
loop_
_entity_poly.entity_id
_entity_poly.type
_entity_poly.pdbx_seq_one_letter_code
_entity_poly.pdbx_strand_id
1 'polypeptide(L)'
;SREIQHNEYNLCKSVLTKKPGEFIFAVSEAERKEKIRNLNLDVFVCGWSRYDIEQYVSEKTLVCMAYHGIGIKPSYWRDNHERLDIRFVEGPFRMTQLRQNGIKTELALTGFMKLDNFFRKNKNKTDLMKKEFNLDETKKTILFAPTFYPSSFELLGKKLGEYTKDYNLIIKPHLWTMYKSNFGGISHKKQRLLFYELSDEFDHVHFVPPEIYNISPLYSIADMLITDASSTI
;
A
#
# COMPACT_ATOMS: atom_id res chain seq x y z
N SER A 1 -7.08 1.93 -14.74
CA SER A 1 -8.28 2.53 -15.37
C SER A 1 -8.44 3.97 -14.89
N ARG A 2 -9.21 4.79 -15.58
CA ARG A 2 -9.53 6.18 -15.16
C ARG A 2 -10.14 6.22 -13.76
N GLU A 3 -10.90 5.23 -13.39
CA GLU A 3 -11.56 5.09 -12.10
C GLU A 3 -10.55 4.87 -10.96
N ILE A 4 -9.54 4.01 -11.14
CA ILE A 4 -8.46 3.84 -10.15
C ILE A 4 -7.71 5.14 -9.96
N GLN A 5 -7.36 5.85 -11.03
CA GLN A 5 -6.66 7.13 -10.95
C GLN A 5 -7.49 8.21 -10.25
N HIS A 6 -8.80 8.23 -10.51
CA HIS A 6 -9.73 9.17 -9.86
C HIS A 6 -9.82 8.91 -8.34
N ASN A 7 -9.86 7.66 -7.96
CA ASN A 7 -9.95 7.24 -6.56
C ASN A 7 -8.64 7.50 -5.80
N GLU A 8 -7.50 7.20 -6.41
CA GLU A 8 -6.18 7.55 -5.87
C GLU A 8 -6.04 9.08 -5.72
N TYR A 9 -6.51 9.85 -6.69
CA TYR A 9 -6.56 11.30 -6.62
C TYR A 9 -7.41 11.79 -5.45
N ASN A 10 -8.62 11.28 -5.27
CA ASN A 10 -9.50 11.69 -4.17
C ASN A 10 -8.90 11.36 -2.80
N LEU A 11 -8.25 10.20 -2.67
CA LEU A 11 -7.54 9.83 -1.45
C LEU A 11 -6.40 10.82 -1.16
N CYS A 12 -5.54 11.06 -2.12
CA CYS A 12 -4.43 12.02 -1.97
C CYS A 12 -4.94 13.41 -1.65
N LYS A 13 -5.97 13.89 -2.36
CA LYS A 13 -6.58 15.19 -2.13
C LYS A 13 -7.12 15.31 -0.70
N SER A 14 -7.82 14.31 -0.19
CA SER A 14 -8.38 14.32 1.16
C SER A 14 -7.31 14.40 2.27
N VAL A 15 -6.13 13.85 2.01
CA VAL A 15 -4.99 13.89 2.93
C VAL A 15 -4.24 15.21 2.79
N LEU A 16 -3.97 15.65 1.57
CA LEU A 16 -3.11 16.81 1.28
C LEU A 16 -3.81 18.15 1.52
N THR A 17 -5.13 18.24 1.38
CA THR A 17 -5.88 19.47 1.69
C THR A 17 -5.78 19.88 3.17
N LYS A 18 -5.34 18.98 4.04
CA LYS A 18 -5.07 19.23 5.47
C LYS A 18 -3.63 19.66 5.75
N LYS A 19 -2.80 19.77 4.73
CA LYS A 19 -1.38 20.12 4.83
C LYS A 19 -1.10 21.37 3.99
N PRO A 20 -0.17 22.24 4.43
CA PRO A 20 0.28 23.34 3.57
C PRO A 20 0.98 22.75 2.35
N GLY A 21 0.65 23.27 1.18
CA GLY A 21 1.24 22.84 -0.08
C GLY A 21 0.31 23.02 -1.27
N GLU A 22 0.88 22.93 -2.45
CA GLU A 22 0.18 22.97 -3.72
C GLU A 22 -0.02 21.54 -4.25
N PHE A 23 -1.19 21.27 -4.81
CA PHE A 23 -1.51 19.98 -5.41
C PHE A 23 -1.49 20.10 -6.94
N ILE A 24 -0.53 19.41 -7.57
CA ILE A 24 -0.38 19.39 -9.02
C ILE A 24 -0.89 18.08 -9.57
N PHE A 25 -1.87 18.17 -10.46
CA PHE A 25 -2.45 17.01 -11.12
C PHE A 25 -1.98 16.94 -12.58
N ALA A 26 -1.68 15.73 -13.06
CA ALA A 26 -1.34 15.45 -14.43
C ALA A 26 -2.09 14.23 -14.96
N VAL A 27 -2.59 14.29 -16.18
CA VAL A 27 -3.35 13.21 -16.83
C VAL A 27 -2.47 12.25 -17.64
N SER A 28 -1.22 12.62 -17.88
CA SER A 28 -0.25 11.81 -18.60
C SER A 28 1.15 11.93 -17.98
N GLU A 29 2.02 10.97 -18.32
CA GLU A 29 3.42 10.98 -17.91
C GLU A 29 4.17 12.19 -18.51
N ALA A 30 3.92 12.52 -19.76
CA ALA A 30 4.53 13.67 -20.41
C ALA A 30 4.16 14.98 -19.71
N GLU A 31 2.88 15.18 -19.43
CA GLU A 31 2.40 16.36 -18.70
C GLU A 31 2.99 16.44 -17.28
N ARG A 32 3.12 15.30 -16.60
CA ARG A 32 3.73 15.24 -15.27
C ARG A 32 5.18 15.68 -15.30
N LYS A 33 5.97 15.19 -16.26
CA LYS A 33 7.37 15.58 -16.45
C LYS A 33 7.51 17.08 -16.67
N GLU A 34 6.71 17.61 -17.58
CA GLU A 34 6.71 19.04 -17.90
C GLU A 34 6.37 19.90 -16.68
N LYS A 35 5.28 19.59 -16.00
CA LYS A 35 4.83 20.33 -14.81
C LYS A 35 5.88 20.32 -13.70
N ILE A 36 6.46 19.15 -13.40
CA ILE A 36 7.47 19.03 -12.34
C ILE A 36 8.74 19.81 -12.74
N ARG A 37 9.18 19.70 -13.99
CA ARG A 37 10.37 20.38 -14.47
C ARG A 37 10.27 21.90 -14.38
N ASN A 38 9.09 22.44 -14.67
CA ASN A 38 8.83 23.88 -14.62
C ASN A 38 8.81 24.45 -13.19
N LEU A 39 8.74 23.61 -12.16
CA LEU A 39 8.79 24.05 -10.76
C LEU A 39 10.18 24.42 -10.28
N ASN A 40 11.25 24.00 -10.99
CA ASN A 40 12.64 24.22 -10.57
C ASN A 40 12.89 23.85 -9.10
N LEU A 41 12.53 22.64 -8.73
CA LEU A 41 12.53 22.17 -7.34
C LEU A 41 13.94 22.13 -6.73
N ASP A 42 14.09 22.58 -5.50
CA ASP A 42 15.30 22.37 -4.70
C ASP A 42 15.42 20.91 -4.25
N VAL A 43 14.28 20.29 -3.87
CA VAL A 43 14.22 18.91 -3.41
C VAL A 43 13.08 18.18 -4.12
N PHE A 44 13.35 16.97 -4.61
CA PHE A 44 12.37 16.07 -5.19
C PHE A 44 12.34 14.77 -4.40
N VAL A 45 11.17 14.41 -3.85
CA VAL A 45 10.98 13.15 -3.12
C VAL A 45 10.12 12.22 -3.96
N CYS A 46 10.67 11.06 -4.34
CA CYS A 46 9.94 10.03 -5.08
C CYS A 46 9.68 8.78 -4.23
N GLY A 47 8.58 8.08 -4.55
CA GLY A 47 8.19 6.82 -3.88
C GLY A 47 8.59 5.56 -4.66
N TRP A 48 9.27 5.73 -5.80
CA TRP A 48 9.56 4.64 -6.74
C TRP A 48 10.76 4.95 -7.62
N SER A 49 11.65 3.97 -7.82
CA SER A 49 12.90 4.11 -8.58
C SER A 49 12.78 3.86 -10.10
N ARG A 50 11.57 3.58 -10.62
CA ARG A 50 11.37 3.26 -12.06
C ARG A 50 11.26 4.48 -12.97
N TYR A 51 11.37 5.66 -12.41
CA TYR A 51 11.31 6.88 -13.20
C TYR A 51 12.70 7.25 -13.71
N ASP A 52 12.72 7.77 -14.92
CA ASP A 52 13.85 8.48 -15.49
C ASP A 52 13.89 9.87 -14.84
N ILE A 53 14.57 9.95 -13.70
CA ILE A 53 14.54 11.11 -12.80
C ILE A 53 15.09 12.37 -13.48
N GLU A 54 16.05 12.21 -14.37
CA GLU A 54 16.67 13.29 -15.15
C GLU A 54 15.65 14.01 -16.04
N GLN A 55 14.56 13.35 -16.40
CA GLN A 55 13.49 13.95 -17.19
C GLN A 55 12.53 14.81 -16.35
N TYR A 56 12.57 14.68 -15.03
CA TYR A 56 11.67 15.42 -14.13
C TYR A 56 12.34 16.61 -13.48
N VAL A 57 13.61 16.51 -13.13
CA VAL A 57 14.29 17.51 -12.32
C VAL A 57 15.65 17.90 -12.92
N SER A 58 16.16 19.05 -12.52
CA SER A 58 17.49 19.51 -12.91
C SER A 58 18.59 18.80 -12.13
N GLU A 59 19.84 18.91 -12.61
CA GLU A 59 21.01 18.38 -11.89
C GLU A 59 21.22 18.99 -10.50
N LYS A 60 20.72 20.21 -10.28
CA LYS A 60 20.83 20.93 -9.01
C LYS A 60 19.82 20.48 -7.96
N THR A 61 18.77 19.75 -8.36
CA THR A 61 17.71 19.28 -7.47
C THR A 61 18.23 18.13 -6.61
N LEU A 62 18.10 18.22 -5.30
CA LEU A 62 18.34 17.10 -4.38
C LEU A 62 17.24 16.04 -4.56
N VAL A 63 17.62 14.82 -4.93
CA VAL A 63 16.66 13.73 -5.17
C VAL A 63 16.67 12.73 -4.03
N CYS A 64 15.55 12.63 -3.35
CA CYS A 64 15.34 11.70 -2.24
C CYS A 64 14.35 10.62 -2.62
N MET A 65 14.55 9.40 -2.13
CA MET A 65 13.58 8.31 -2.29
C MET A 65 13.05 7.82 -0.95
N ALA A 66 11.73 7.87 -0.81
CA ALA A 66 10.98 7.24 0.28
C ALA A 66 10.15 6.10 -0.31
N TYR A 67 10.63 4.86 -0.22
CA TYR A 67 9.96 3.73 -0.88
C TYR A 67 8.55 3.51 -0.33
N HIS A 68 7.61 3.14 -1.20
CA HIS A 68 6.20 2.94 -0.87
C HIS A 68 5.90 1.62 -0.16
N GLY A 69 6.87 0.71 -0.03
CA GLY A 69 6.75 -0.59 0.62
C GLY A 69 8.09 -1.12 1.10
N ILE A 70 8.06 -2.04 2.05
CA ILE A 70 9.25 -2.64 2.69
C ILE A 70 9.33 -4.16 2.48
N GLY A 71 8.42 -4.72 1.70
CA GLY A 71 8.28 -6.16 1.54
C GLY A 71 9.47 -6.86 0.88
N ILE A 72 9.22 -8.13 0.51
CA ILE A 72 10.24 -9.07 0.02
C ILE A 72 10.52 -8.99 -1.49
N LYS A 73 9.97 -7.99 -2.19
CA LYS A 73 10.19 -7.85 -3.64
C LYS A 73 11.64 -7.44 -3.92
N PRO A 74 12.35 -8.12 -4.85
CA PRO A 74 13.72 -7.78 -5.20
C PRO A 74 13.94 -6.33 -5.64
N SER A 75 12.93 -5.68 -6.23
CA SER A 75 13.00 -4.27 -6.59
C SER A 75 13.30 -3.34 -5.40
N TYR A 76 12.94 -3.73 -4.17
CA TYR A 76 13.18 -2.90 -2.99
C TYR A 76 14.66 -2.80 -2.59
N TRP A 77 15.54 -3.68 -3.07
CA TRP A 77 16.96 -3.65 -2.73
C TRP A 77 17.90 -3.79 -3.93
N ARG A 78 17.38 -4.12 -5.12
CA ARG A 78 18.17 -4.24 -6.35
C ARG A 78 18.08 -3.01 -7.23
N ASP A 79 16.94 -2.30 -7.19
CA ASP A 79 16.75 -1.10 -8.00
C ASP A 79 17.73 -0.02 -7.56
N ASN A 80 18.64 0.33 -8.45
CA ASN A 80 19.59 1.40 -8.30
C ASN A 80 19.31 2.47 -9.35
N HIS A 81 19.36 3.72 -8.92
CA HIS A 81 19.26 4.85 -9.82
C HIS A 81 20.39 5.84 -9.48
N GLU A 82 21.26 6.12 -10.43
CA GLU A 82 22.45 6.94 -10.20
C GLU A 82 22.11 8.36 -9.76
N ARG A 83 20.94 8.86 -10.18
CA ARG A 83 20.47 10.20 -9.86
C ARG A 83 19.88 10.35 -8.46
N LEU A 84 19.76 9.26 -7.66
CA LEU A 84 19.33 9.33 -6.28
C LEU A 84 20.48 9.81 -5.37
N ASP A 85 20.27 10.91 -4.67
CA ASP A 85 21.22 11.45 -3.70
C ASP A 85 21.02 10.80 -2.32
N ILE A 86 19.76 10.67 -1.86
CA ILE A 86 19.42 10.09 -0.55
C ILE A 86 18.31 9.07 -0.69
N ARG A 87 18.46 7.96 0.02
CA ARG A 87 17.40 6.95 0.17
C ARG A 87 17.04 6.77 1.64
N PHE A 88 15.78 7.03 1.97
CA PHE A 88 15.23 6.77 3.28
C PHE A 88 14.96 5.27 3.44
N VAL A 89 15.42 4.69 4.54
CA VAL A 89 15.34 3.25 4.78
C VAL A 89 14.68 2.93 6.11
N GLU A 90 13.95 1.83 6.11
CA GLU A 90 13.10 1.41 7.21
C GLU A 90 13.84 0.80 8.40
N GLY A 91 15.03 0.25 8.19
CA GLY A 91 15.76 -0.44 9.25
C GLY A 91 17.20 -0.80 8.91
N PRO A 92 18.01 -1.20 9.91
CA PRO A 92 19.42 -1.57 9.73
C PRO A 92 19.61 -2.76 8.79
N PHE A 93 18.68 -3.72 8.82
CA PHE A 93 18.70 -4.86 7.89
C PHE A 93 18.66 -4.40 6.43
N ARG A 94 17.75 -3.46 6.10
CA ARG A 94 17.64 -2.92 4.76
C ARG A 94 18.91 -2.15 4.34
N MET A 95 19.49 -1.39 5.25
CA MET A 95 20.76 -0.71 4.98
C MET A 95 21.85 -1.71 4.57
N THR A 96 22.02 -2.78 5.36
CA THR A 96 22.98 -3.84 5.06
C THR A 96 22.69 -4.50 3.71
N GLN A 97 21.44 -4.86 3.46
CA GLN A 97 21.02 -5.50 2.22
C GLN A 97 21.28 -4.63 0.98
N LEU A 98 20.99 -3.33 1.07
CA LEU A 98 21.26 -2.37 -0.01
C LEU A 98 22.76 -2.28 -0.30
N ARG A 99 23.62 -2.16 0.74
CA ARG A 99 25.07 -2.11 0.58
C ARG A 99 25.62 -3.40 -0.03
N GLN A 100 25.11 -4.57 0.39
CA GLN A 100 25.50 -5.88 -0.19
C GLN A 100 25.08 -6.00 -1.67
N ASN A 101 24.02 -5.31 -2.10
CA ASN A 101 23.62 -5.25 -3.52
C ASN A 101 24.27 -4.09 -4.30
N GLY A 102 25.32 -3.48 -3.75
CA GLY A 102 26.12 -2.47 -4.44
C GLY A 102 25.47 -1.07 -4.53
N ILE A 103 24.41 -0.81 -3.77
CA ILE A 103 23.78 0.51 -3.74
C ILE A 103 24.71 1.50 -3.04
N LYS A 104 25.12 2.53 -3.76
CA LYS A 104 26.07 3.57 -3.30
C LYS A 104 25.38 4.82 -2.78
N THR A 105 24.10 5.03 -3.12
CA THR A 105 23.28 6.16 -2.68
C THR A 105 23.40 6.38 -1.16
N GLU A 106 23.41 7.62 -0.69
CA GLU A 106 23.37 7.92 0.75
C GLU A 106 22.11 7.29 1.39
N LEU A 107 22.29 6.61 2.52
CA LEU A 107 21.21 5.90 3.21
C LEU A 107 20.90 6.58 4.54
N ALA A 108 19.69 7.11 4.67
CA ALA A 108 19.19 7.70 5.91
C ALA A 108 18.21 6.74 6.61
N LEU A 109 18.54 6.32 7.84
CA LEU A 109 17.68 5.47 8.65
C LEU A 109 16.55 6.30 9.26
N THR A 110 15.35 6.15 8.75
CA THR A 110 14.17 6.94 9.17
C THR A 110 13.03 6.10 9.74
N GLY A 111 13.10 4.78 9.63
CA GLY A 111 11.96 3.92 9.84
C GLY A 111 11.01 3.91 8.64
N PHE A 112 9.88 3.23 8.78
CA PHE A 112 8.87 3.14 7.73
C PHE A 112 7.71 4.10 8.01
N MET A 113 7.78 5.29 7.45
CA MET A 113 6.86 6.42 7.69
C MET A 113 5.38 6.09 7.47
N LYS A 114 5.07 5.11 6.64
CA LYS A 114 3.69 4.66 6.38
C LYS A 114 3.00 4.16 7.65
N LEU A 115 3.77 3.66 8.62
CA LEU A 115 3.26 3.14 9.89
C LEU A 115 3.17 4.18 11.01
N ASP A 116 3.62 5.42 10.82
CA ASP A 116 3.60 6.46 11.86
C ASP A 116 2.21 6.65 12.47
N ASN A 117 1.17 6.62 11.64
CA ASN A 117 -0.21 6.75 12.10
C ASN A 117 -0.69 5.55 12.93
N PHE A 118 -0.11 4.36 12.71
CA PHE A 118 -0.41 3.17 13.51
C PHE A 118 0.12 3.33 14.94
N PHE A 119 1.34 3.86 15.09
CA PHE A 119 1.95 4.07 16.40
C PHE A 119 1.33 5.26 17.17
N ARG A 120 0.67 6.18 16.47
CA ARG A 120 -0.14 7.27 17.07
C ARG A 120 -1.53 6.76 17.48
N LYS A 121 -1.59 5.76 18.36
CA LYS A 121 -2.84 5.11 18.78
C LYS A 121 -3.88 6.14 19.25
N ASN A 122 -5.06 6.07 18.64
CA ASN A 122 -6.27 6.75 19.13
C ASN A 122 -7.31 5.67 19.47
N LYS A 123 -7.45 5.37 20.76
CA LYS A 123 -8.35 4.33 21.26
C LYS A 123 -9.79 4.52 20.77
N ASN A 124 -10.30 5.75 20.84
CA ASN A 124 -11.68 6.04 20.40
C ASN A 124 -11.90 5.70 18.92
N LYS A 125 -10.89 5.95 18.08
CA LYS A 125 -10.97 5.62 16.64
C LYS A 125 -10.94 4.11 16.40
N THR A 126 -10.17 3.38 17.17
CA THR A 126 -10.09 1.91 17.11
C THR A 126 -11.43 1.29 17.52
N ASP A 127 -12.03 1.76 18.62
CA ASP A 127 -13.31 1.25 19.12
C ASP A 127 -14.47 1.55 18.14
N LEU A 128 -14.48 2.75 17.55
CA LEU A 128 -15.45 3.11 16.52
C LEU A 128 -15.35 2.19 15.30
N MET A 129 -14.13 1.89 14.85
CA MET A 129 -13.92 1.01 13.70
C MET A 129 -14.34 -0.43 14.00
N LYS A 130 -14.08 -0.95 15.20
CA LYS A 130 -14.57 -2.29 15.61
C LYS A 130 -16.10 -2.36 15.55
N LYS A 131 -16.79 -1.30 15.99
CA LYS A 131 -18.25 -1.20 15.91
C LYS A 131 -18.76 -1.09 14.48
N GLU A 132 -18.07 -0.30 13.62
CA GLU A 132 -18.43 -0.18 12.22
C GLU A 132 -18.39 -1.51 11.46
N PHE A 133 -17.40 -2.36 11.78
CA PHE A 133 -17.32 -3.72 11.26
C PHE A 133 -18.15 -4.75 12.04
N ASN A 134 -18.90 -4.32 13.08
CA ASN A 134 -19.69 -5.21 13.95
C ASN A 134 -18.88 -6.42 14.44
N LEU A 135 -17.63 -6.20 14.89
CA LEU A 135 -16.76 -7.26 15.37
C LEU A 135 -17.21 -7.79 16.73
N ASP A 136 -17.16 -9.10 16.92
CA ASP A 136 -17.33 -9.74 18.21
C ASP A 136 -16.12 -9.42 19.11
N GLU A 137 -16.36 -8.64 20.18
CA GLU A 137 -15.31 -8.18 21.09
C GLU A 137 -14.65 -9.32 21.89
N THR A 138 -15.29 -10.49 21.96
CA THR A 138 -14.77 -11.67 22.65
C THR A 138 -13.78 -12.46 21.80
N LYS A 139 -13.75 -12.21 20.48
CA LYS A 139 -12.90 -12.90 19.51
C LYS A 139 -11.69 -12.07 19.10
N LYS A 140 -10.59 -12.76 18.81
CA LYS A 140 -9.44 -12.16 18.12
C LYS A 140 -9.78 -11.84 16.68
N THR A 141 -9.15 -10.81 16.14
CA THR A 141 -9.39 -10.33 14.77
C THR A 141 -8.23 -10.66 13.87
N ILE A 142 -8.51 -11.35 12.77
CA ILE A 142 -7.59 -11.65 11.68
C ILE A 142 -7.86 -10.67 10.54
N LEU A 143 -6.83 -9.96 10.08
CA LEU A 143 -6.86 -9.19 8.84
C LEU A 143 -6.23 -10.03 7.73
N PHE A 144 -7.03 -10.44 6.75
CA PHE A 144 -6.56 -11.10 5.54
C PHE A 144 -6.47 -10.08 4.39
N ALA A 145 -5.26 -9.79 3.96
CA ALA A 145 -4.97 -8.80 2.91
C ALA A 145 -4.19 -9.41 1.74
N PRO A 146 -4.86 -10.24 0.90
CA PRO A 146 -4.20 -10.91 -0.22
C PRO A 146 -3.77 -9.92 -1.30
N THR A 147 -2.70 -10.28 -2.02
CA THR A 147 -2.34 -9.58 -3.27
C THR A 147 -3.30 -9.92 -4.41
N PHE A 148 -3.19 -9.20 -5.53
CA PHE A 148 -4.02 -9.49 -6.70
C PHE A 148 -3.48 -10.67 -7.54
N TYR A 149 -2.15 -10.91 -7.53
CA TYR A 149 -1.50 -11.98 -8.27
C TYR A 149 0.00 -12.11 -7.92
N PRO A 150 0.55 -13.34 -7.76
CA PRO A 150 -0.22 -14.55 -7.39
C PRO A 150 -0.85 -14.38 -6.01
N SER A 151 -2.01 -15.00 -5.79
CA SER A 151 -2.76 -14.85 -4.54
C SER A 151 -3.05 -16.20 -3.89
N SER A 152 -2.86 -16.29 -2.58
CA SER A 152 -3.26 -17.45 -1.78
C SER A 152 -4.78 -17.59 -1.65
N PHE A 153 -5.52 -16.54 -1.97
CA PHE A 153 -6.97 -16.52 -1.78
C PHE A 153 -7.69 -17.61 -2.59
N GLU A 154 -7.25 -17.87 -3.82
CA GLU A 154 -7.85 -18.94 -4.65
C GLU A 154 -7.56 -20.34 -4.11
N LEU A 155 -6.44 -20.53 -3.40
CA LEU A 155 -6.07 -21.80 -2.78
C LEU A 155 -6.88 -22.05 -1.51
N LEU A 156 -7.09 -21.00 -0.71
CA LEU A 156 -7.86 -21.07 0.54
C LEU A 156 -9.35 -21.21 0.25
N GLY A 157 -9.88 -20.42 -0.68
CA GLY A 157 -11.28 -20.46 -1.06
C GLY A 157 -12.21 -20.32 0.14
N LYS A 158 -13.33 -21.04 0.14
CA LYS A 158 -14.31 -21.06 1.22
C LYS A 158 -13.77 -21.64 2.54
N LYS A 159 -12.72 -22.48 2.48
CA LYS A 159 -12.06 -22.99 3.69
C LYS A 159 -11.52 -21.90 4.59
N LEU A 160 -11.26 -20.71 4.04
CA LEU A 160 -10.84 -19.55 4.84
C LEU A 160 -11.91 -19.21 5.90
N GLY A 161 -13.20 -19.19 5.54
CA GLY A 161 -14.29 -18.98 6.49
C GLY A 161 -14.38 -20.10 7.53
N GLU A 162 -14.26 -21.37 7.09
CA GLU A 162 -14.30 -22.53 7.98
C GLU A 162 -13.15 -22.51 9.02
N TYR A 163 -11.93 -22.21 8.59
CA TYR A 163 -10.75 -22.20 9.46
C TYR A 163 -10.72 -21.02 10.44
N THR A 164 -11.47 -19.96 10.15
CA THR A 164 -11.48 -18.74 10.98
C THR A 164 -12.76 -18.58 11.81
N LYS A 165 -13.62 -19.60 11.93
CA LYS A 165 -14.91 -19.53 12.63
C LYS A 165 -14.86 -19.03 14.08
N ASP A 166 -13.72 -19.23 14.75
CA ASP A 166 -13.52 -18.82 16.14
C ASP A 166 -12.92 -17.40 16.26
N TYR A 167 -12.79 -16.69 15.14
CA TYR A 167 -12.18 -15.36 15.01
C TYR A 167 -13.12 -14.39 14.30
N ASN A 168 -12.89 -13.11 14.42
CA ASN A 168 -13.36 -12.15 13.42
C ASN A 168 -12.40 -12.19 12.22
N LEU A 169 -12.90 -12.33 11.01
CA LEU A 169 -12.10 -12.27 9.80
C LEU A 169 -12.45 -11.01 9.00
N ILE A 170 -11.50 -10.10 8.89
CA ILE A 170 -11.60 -8.93 8.00
C ILE A 170 -10.84 -9.22 6.71
N ILE A 171 -11.52 -9.17 5.56
CA ILE A 171 -10.90 -9.37 4.26
C ILE A 171 -10.75 -8.02 3.55
N LYS A 172 -9.50 -7.62 3.27
CA LYS A 172 -9.17 -6.43 2.49
C LYS A 172 -8.53 -6.81 1.16
N PRO A 173 -9.30 -6.96 0.08
CA PRO A 173 -8.77 -7.32 -1.22
C PRO A 173 -7.87 -6.21 -1.79
N HIS A 174 -6.93 -6.61 -2.64
CA HIS A 174 -6.16 -5.66 -3.41
C HIS A 174 -7.06 -4.88 -4.39
N LEU A 175 -6.80 -3.60 -4.55
CA LEU A 175 -7.59 -2.71 -5.41
C LEU A 175 -7.74 -3.25 -6.85
N TRP A 176 -6.67 -3.80 -7.42
CA TRP A 176 -6.72 -4.35 -8.76
C TRP A 176 -7.59 -5.60 -8.90
N THR A 177 -7.75 -6.39 -7.85
CA THR A 177 -8.70 -7.51 -7.83
C THR A 177 -10.13 -7.01 -8.03
N MET A 178 -10.45 -5.84 -7.50
CA MET A 178 -11.80 -5.29 -7.58
C MET A 178 -12.08 -4.56 -8.91
N TYR A 179 -11.12 -3.83 -9.45
CA TYR A 179 -11.32 -2.94 -10.60
C TYR A 179 -10.74 -3.44 -11.92
N LYS A 180 -9.80 -4.40 -11.91
CA LYS A 180 -9.27 -5.00 -13.13
C LYS A 180 -9.97 -6.31 -13.44
N SER A 181 -10.29 -6.55 -14.73
CA SER A 181 -10.93 -7.80 -15.14
C SER A 181 -9.96 -8.98 -15.16
N ASN A 182 -8.73 -8.78 -15.66
CA ASN A 182 -7.70 -9.81 -15.78
C ASN A 182 -6.30 -9.26 -15.51
N PHE A 183 -5.45 -10.10 -14.95
CA PHE A 183 -4.02 -9.85 -14.83
C PHE A 183 -3.26 -11.18 -14.84
N GLY A 184 -2.16 -11.28 -15.62
CA GLY A 184 -1.35 -12.49 -15.66
C GLY A 184 -2.11 -13.74 -16.11
N GLY A 185 -3.18 -13.60 -16.92
CA GLY A 185 -4.03 -14.70 -17.37
C GLY A 185 -5.09 -15.14 -16.36
N ILE A 186 -5.18 -14.52 -15.18
CA ILE A 186 -6.14 -14.86 -14.14
C ILE A 186 -7.35 -13.94 -14.19
N SER A 187 -8.54 -14.51 -14.09
CA SER A 187 -9.80 -13.79 -14.01
C SER A 187 -10.06 -13.34 -12.57
N HIS A 188 -10.00 -12.05 -12.32
CA HIS A 188 -10.38 -11.48 -11.02
C HIS A 188 -11.88 -11.58 -10.71
N LYS A 189 -12.72 -11.89 -11.73
CA LYS A 189 -14.17 -12.10 -11.52
C LYS A 189 -14.43 -13.22 -10.51
N LYS A 190 -13.70 -14.34 -10.64
CA LYS A 190 -13.83 -15.48 -9.71
C LYS A 190 -13.43 -15.09 -8.28
N GLN A 191 -12.35 -14.35 -8.12
CA GLN A 191 -11.92 -13.87 -6.80
C GLN A 191 -12.96 -12.94 -6.17
N ARG A 192 -13.54 -12.00 -6.95
CA ARG A 192 -14.60 -11.11 -6.45
C ARG A 192 -15.83 -11.86 -5.99
N LEU A 193 -16.30 -12.84 -6.78
CA LEU A 193 -17.43 -13.68 -6.37
C LEU A 193 -17.17 -14.39 -5.07
N LEU A 194 -15.99 -14.97 -4.91
CA LEU A 194 -15.60 -15.69 -3.69
C LEU A 194 -15.54 -14.76 -2.46
N PHE A 195 -15.14 -13.49 -2.60
CA PHE A 195 -15.19 -12.52 -1.49
C PHE A 195 -16.62 -12.28 -1.02
N TYR A 196 -17.57 -12.08 -1.94
CA TYR A 196 -18.98 -11.87 -1.61
C TYR A 196 -19.60 -13.14 -1.03
N GLU A 197 -19.36 -14.30 -1.65
CA GLU A 197 -19.84 -15.59 -1.13
C GLU A 197 -19.38 -15.85 0.31
N LEU A 198 -18.12 -15.52 0.63
CA LEU A 198 -17.61 -15.70 2.00
C LEU A 198 -18.31 -14.79 3.02
N SER A 199 -18.53 -13.52 2.68
CA SER A 199 -19.20 -12.59 3.59
C SER A 199 -20.69 -12.88 3.73
N ASP A 200 -21.31 -13.50 2.72
CA ASP A 200 -22.73 -13.90 2.78
C ASP A 200 -22.93 -15.23 3.53
N GLU A 201 -21.95 -16.15 3.45
CA GLU A 201 -22.04 -17.49 4.05
C GLU A 201 -21.62 -17.53 5.53
N PHE A 202 -20.72 -16.62 5.95
CA PHE A 202 -20.11 -16.64 7.28
C PHE A 202 -20.26 -15.31 8.02
N ASP A 203 -21.04 -15.24 9.08
CA ASP A 203 -21.33 -14.04 9.86
C ASP A 203 -20.09 -13.38 10.49
N HIS A 204 -19.01 -14.14 10.72
CA HIS A 204 -17.75 -13.64 11.27
C HIS A 204 -16.79 -13.08 10.21
N VAL A 205 -17.17 -13.14 8.92
CA VAL A 205 -16.38 -12.64 7.80
C VAL A 205 -16.88 -11.26 7.38
N HIS A 206 -15.99 -10.28 7.45
CA HIS A 206 -16.27 -8.88 7.15
C HIS A 206 -15.45 -8.43 5.93
N PHE A 207 -16.14 -8.04 4.89
CA PHE A 207 -15.52 -7.57 3.66
C PHE A 207 -15.28 -6.07 3.72
N VAL A 208 -14.04 -5.63 3.43
CA VAL A 208 -13.71 -4.20 3.33
C VAL A 208 -14.01 -3.70 1.93
N PRO A 209 -14.94 -2.76 1.76
CA PRO A 209 -15.27 -2.19 0.47
C PRO A 209 -14.04 -1.63 -0.27
N PRO A 210 -14.01 -1.74 -1.61
CA PRO A 210 -12.87 -1.28 -2.40
C PRO A 210 -12.63 0.23 -2.31
N GLU A 211 -13.62 1.02 -1.93
CA GLU A 211 -13.54 2.47 -1.71
C GLU A 211 -12.69 2.83 -0.48
N ILE A 212 -12.53 1.90 0.47
CA ILE A 212 -11.62 2.07 1.61
C ILE A 212 -10.21 1.71 1.17
N TYR A 213 -9.46 2.69 0.64
CA TYR A 213 -8.10 2.46 0.11
C TYR A 213 -7.05 2.26 1.18
N ASN A 214 -7.17 2.98 2.31
CA ASN A 214 -6.15 2.99 3.35
C ASN A 214 -6.29 1.78 4.27
N ILE A 215 -5.35 0.84 4.18
CA ILE A 215 -5.31 -0.34 5.06
C ILE A 215 -4.80 -0.02 6.47
N SER A 216 -4.04 1.06 6.64
CA SER A 216 -3.36 1.35 7.92
C SER A 216 -4.27 1.39 9.14
N PRO A 217 -5.52 1.89 9.08
CA PRO A 217 -6.43 1.83 10.21
C PRO A 217 -6.82 0.41 10.61
N LEU A 218 -6.86 -0.53 9.65
CA LEU A 218 -7.23 -1.94 9.92
C LEU A 218 -6.17 -2.65 10.75
N TYR A 219 -4.90 -2.25 10.65
CA TYR A 219 -3.84 -2.80 11.50
C TYR A 219 -4.07 -2.53 12.99
N SER A 220 -4.77 -1.43 13.33
CA SER A 220 -5.03 -1.07 14.74
C SER A 220 -6.11 -1.92 15.40
N ILE A 221 -6.94 -2.62 14.63
CA ILE A 221 -8.01 -3.49 15.11
C ILE A 221 -7.71 -4.98 14.91
N ALA A 222 -6.65 -5.31 14.18
CA ALA A 222 -6.22 -6.68 13.93
C ALA A 222 -5.23 -7.18 14.99
N ASP A 223 -5.42 -8.42 15.44
CA ASP A 223 -4.47 -9.15 16.27
C ASP A 223 -3.47 -9.93 15.41
N MET A 224 -3.86 -10.31 14.19
CA MET A 224 -3.05 -11.07 13.23
C MET A 224 -3.24 -10.53 11.81
N LEU A 225 -2.15 -10.44 11.06
CA LEU A 225 -2.16 -10.16 9.61
C LEU A 225 -1.80 -11.43 8.85
N ILE A 226 -2.64 -11.81 7.88
CA ILE A 226 -2.35 -12.84 6.89
C ILE A 226 -2.31 -12.14 5.53
N THR A 227 -1.21 -12.28 4.81
CA THR A 227 -1.02 -11.65 3.51
C THR A 227 -0.09 -12.46 2.62
N ASP A 228 -0.15 -12.21 1.33
CA ASP A 228 0.81 -12.71 0.34
C ASP A 228 2.07 -11.83 0.31
N ALA A 229 2.99 -12.11 -0.62
CA ALA A 229 4.13 -11.24 -0.90
C ALA A 229 3.66 -9.87 -1.47
N SER A 230 3.33 -8.96 -0.60
CA SER A 230 2.69 -7.69 -0.89
C SER A 230 3.35 -6.54 -0.12
N SER A 231 3.04 -5.30 -0.50
CA SER A 231 3.42 -4.09 0.24
C SER A 231 2.53 -3.80 1.47
N THR A 232 1.67 -4.75 1.84
CA THR A 232 0.90 -4.73 3.10
C THR A 232 1.67 -5.31 4.28
N ILE A 233 2.83 -5.92 4.02
CA ILE A 233 3.77 -6.39 5.05
C ILE A 233 4.53 -5.20 5.60
#